data_f747003fe0b44a01569032abb41b4ecd
#
_entry.id   f747003fe0b44a01569032abb41b4ecd
#
_cell.length_a   1.000
_cell.length_b   1.000
_cell.length_c   1.000
_cell.angle_alpha   90.00
_cell.angle_beta   90.00
_cell.angle_gamma   90.00
#
_symmetry.space_group_name_H-M   'P 1'
#
loop_
_entity.id
_entity.type
_entity.pdbx_description
1 polymer ?
#
loop_
_entity_poly.entity_id
_entity_poly.type
_entity_poly.pdbx_seq_one_letter_code
_entity_poly.pdbx_strand_id
1 'polypeptide(L)'
;PTPGAFRALIPGELFLFKLHYPVNSIVGGGLFATYSELPISLAWDAFEEKNGTLSFDDLKRKIVHYRGQVPDPNEDFRIGCILLEQPFFLPEEQWIDMKDVMPRNIQSGMSFDTTIEPGRTILDLIRWGRPAAQFIHEEPARYGEPILVTPRLGQGSFRIMVTDAYERRCAFSRER
;
A
#
# COMPACT_ATOMS: atom_id res chain seq x y z
N PRO A 1 9.80 -3.11 10.61
CA PRO A 1 8.53 -3.09 11.33
C PRO A 1 8.35 -4.43 12.04
N THR A 2 8.15 -4.36 13.34
CA THR A 2 7.85 -5.54 14.15
C THR A 2 6.52 -6.11 13.65
N PRO A 3 6.34 -7.45 13.57
CA PRO A 3 5.06 -8.02 13.22
C PRO A 3 4.02 -7.59 14.25
N GLY A 4 3.13 -6.73 13.86
CA GLY A 4 2.03 -6.25 14.67
C GLY A 4 0.89 -5.93 13.72
N ALA A 5 -0.30 -6.46 13.96
CA ALA A 5 -1.45 -6.20 13.10
C ALA A 5 -1.68 -4.69 12.99
N PHE A 6 -1.67 -4.18 11.76
CA PHE A 6 -2.08 -2.80 11.49
C PHE A 6 -3.56 -2.63 11.84
N ARG A 7 -3.87 -1.73 12.76
CA ARG A 7 -5.23 -1.52 13.29
C ARG A 7 -5.67 -0.05 13.21
N ALA A 8 -4.89 0.78 12.55
CA ALA A 8 -5.16 2.23 12.51
C ALA A 8 -6.32 2.60 11.59
N LEU A 9 -6.66 1.74 10.63
CA LEU A 9 -7.73 1.96 9.66
C LEU A 9 -8.62 0.72 9.52
N ILE A 10 -9.88 0.96 9.16
CA ILE A 10 -10.81 -0.07 8.69
C ILE A 10 -10.89 -0.05 7.15
N PRO A 11 -11.29 -1.18 6.50
CA PRO A 11 -11.43 -1.23 5.04
C PRO A 11 -12.31 -0.09 4.50
N GLY A 12 -11.82 0.57 3.44
CA GLY A 12 -12.46 1.72 2.82
C GLY A 12 -12.00 3.09 3.35
N GLU A 13 -11.24 3.14 4.43
CA GLU A 13 -10.68 4.40 4.92
C GLU A 13 -9.46 4.85 4.11
N LEU A 14 -9.23 6.16 4.10
CA LEU A 14 -8.17 6.79 3.31
C LEU A 14 -6.80 6.63 4.00
N PHE A 15 -5.85 6.03 3.30
CA PHE A 15 -4.44 5.96 3.66
C PHE A 15 -3.64 6.95 2.82
N LEU A 16 -2.86 7.84 3.44
CA LEU A 16 -2.13 8.89 2.75
C LEU A 16 -0.62 8.68 2.80
N PHE A 17 0.05 8.99 1.70
CA PHE A 17 1.50 8.98 1.59
C PHE A 17 2.06 10.35 1.89
N LYS A 18 2.88 10.43 2.92
CA LYS A 18 3.58 11.64 3.30
C LYS A 18 5.09 11.48 3.08
N LEU A 19 5.70 12.42 2.39
CA LEU A 19 7.16 12.49 2.27
C LEU A 19 7.80 12.91 3.58
N HIS A 20 9.03 12.41 3.81
CA HIS A 20 9.83 12.77 4.96
C HIS A 20 10.30 14.23 4.91
N TYR A 21 10.77 14.72 6.06
CA TYR A 21 11.50 16.01 6.11
C TYR A 21 12.71 15.96 5.15
N PRO A 22 13.02 17.06 4.41
CA PRO A 22 12.46 18.41 4.55
C PRO A 22 11.17 18.70 3.78
N VAL A 23 10.73 17.83 2.87
CA VAL A 23 9.55 18.07 2.02
C VAL A 23 8.27 18.11 2.85
N ASN A 24 8.06 17.11 3.69
CA ASN A 24 6.96 17.03 4.67
C ASN A 24 5.55 17.22 4.08
N SER A 25 5.31 16.80 2.84
CA SER A 25 4.04 16.98 2.13
C SER A 25 3.33 15.66 1.89
N ILE A 26 1.99 15.67 1.88
CA ILE A 26 1.17 14.58 1.37
C ILE A 26 1.22 14.62 -0.15
N VAL A 27 1.57 13.48 -0.77
CA VAL A 27 1.80 13.35 -2.20
C VAL A 27 0.86 12.38 -2.89
N GLY A 28 -0.02 11.72 -2.15
CA GLY A 28 -0.94 10.73 -2.68
C GLY A 28 -1.53 9.85 -1.59
N GLY A 29 -2.15 8.76 -1.99
CA GLY A 29 -2.77 7.81 -1.07
C GLY A 29 -3.50 6.70 -1.79
N GLY A 30 -4.40 6.04 -1.06
CA GLY A 30 -5.31 5.02 -1.55
C GLY A 30 -6.32 4.65 -0.48
N LEU A 31 -7.29 3.84 -0.81
CA LEU A 31 -8.23 3.28 0.15
C LEU A 31 -7.62 2.04 0.81
N PHE A 32 -7.62 1.99 2.13
CA PHE A 32 -7.15 0.80 2.85
C PHE A 32 -8.07 -0.37 2.56
N ALA A 33 -7.54 -1.47 2.04
CA ALA A 33 -8.29 -2.70 1.78
C ALA A 33 -8.10 -3.70 2.92
N THR A 34 -6.86 -4.04 3.22
CA THR A 34 -6.53 -5.00 4.28
C THR A 34 -5.05 -4.93 4.67
N TYR A 35 -4.72 -5.55 5.79
CA TYR A 35 -3.36 -5.81 6.21
C TYR A 35 -3.08 -7.31 6.18
N SER A 36 -1.96 -7.71 5.62
CA SER A 36 -1.54 -9.11 5.61
C SER A 36 -0.04 -9.24 5.90
N GLU A 37 0.33 -10.28 6.64
CA GLU A 37 1.73 -10.64 6.84
C GLU A 37 2.13 -11.70 5.82
N LEU A 38 3.06 -11.34 4.92
CA LEU A 38 3.48 -12.17 3.80
C LEU A 38 4.97 -12.48 3.89
N PRO A 39 5.43 -13.66 3.40
CA PRO A 39 6.82 -13.82 3.00
C PRO A 39 7.19 -12.73 1.99
N ILE A 40 8.42 -12.22 2.07
CA ILE A 40 8.87 -11.13 1.19
C ILE A 40 8.84 -11.55 -0.29
N SER A 41 9.13 -12.81 -0.59
CA SER A 41 9.02 -13.37 -1.94
C SER A 41 7.59 -13.30 -2.47
N LEU A 42 6.61 -13.69 -1.65
CA LEU A 42 5.19 -13.65 -2.04
C LEU A 42 4.68 -12.23 -2.22
N ALA A 43 5.15 -11.27 -1.40
CA ALA A 43 4.82 -9.87 -1.56
C ALA A 43 5.37 -9.32 -2.89
N TRP A 44 6.60 -9.75 -3.28
CA TRP A 44 7.16 -9.38 -4.57
C TRP A 44 6.39 -10.01 -5.73
N ASP A 45 6.12 -11.31 -5.68
CA ASP A 45 5.38 -12.01 -6.73
C ASP A 45 3.96 -11.47 -6.97
N ALA A 46 3.35 -10.92 -5.89
CA ALA A 46 2.00 -10.37 -5.97
C ALA A 46 1.95 -8.94 -6.50
N PHE A 47 2.96 -8.12 -6.20
CA PHE A 47 2.89 -6.67 -6.40
C PHE A 47 4.05 -6.09 -7.21
N GLU A 48 5.14 -6.83 -7.43
CA GLU A 48 6.31 -6.40 -8.21
C GLU A 48 6.74 -4.97 -7.87
N GLU A 49 6.85 -4.08 -8.86
CA GLU A 49 7.26 -2.68 -8.68
C GLU A 49 6.28 -1.85 -7.83
N LYS A 50 5.04 -2.31 -7.65
CA LYS A 50 4.06 -1.67 -6.76
C LYS A 50 4.46 -1.73 -5.29
N ASN A 51 5.45 -2.56 -4.92
CA ASN A 51 6.11 -2.52 -3.62
C ASN A 51 7.03 -1.27 -3.44
N GLY A 52 7.10 -0.39 -4.43
CA GLY A 52 7.90 0.84 -4.39
C GLY A 52 9.39 0.62 -4.61
N THR A 53 9.76 -0.46 -5.32
CA THR A 53 11.14 -0.78 -5.71
C THR A 53 11.17 -1.37 -7.12
N LEU A 54 12.31 -1.25 -7.80
CA LEU A 54 12.48 -1.74 -9.17
C LEU A 54 12.87 -3.22 -9.25
N SER A 55 13.25 -3.83 -8.11
CA SER A 55 13.66 -5.24 -8.06
C SER A 55 13.39 -5.85 -6.69
N PHE A 56 13.32 -7.19 -6.65
CA PHE A 56 13.22 -7.95 -5.41
C PHE A 56 14.39 -7.71 -4.46
N ASP A 57 15.61 -7.63 -4.99
CA ASP A 57 16.80 -7.37 -4.20
C ASP A 57 16.79 -5.98 -3.57
N ASP A 58 16.27 -4.98 -4.28
CA ASP A 58 16.06 -3.63 -3.74
C ASP A 58 15.04 -3.62 -2.61
N LEU A 59 13.93 -4.34 -2.77
CA LEU A 59 12.93 -4.51 -1.73
C LEU A 59 13.55 -5.14 -0.48
N LYS A 60 14.27 -6.24 -0.65
CA LYS A 60 14.95 -6.96 0.43
C LYS A 60 15.94 -6.06 1.14
N ARG A 61 16.81 -5.36 0.41
CA ARG A 61 17.80 -4.43 0.98
C ARG A 61 17.16 -3.30 1.78
N LYS A 62 16.11 -2.65 1.26
CA LYS A 62 15.40 -1.58 1.96
C LYS A 62 14.80 -2.07 3.28
N ILE A 63 14.13 -3.22 3.27
CA ILE A 63 13.49 -3.75 4.48
C ILE A 63 14.53 -4.14 5.53
N VAL A 64 15.61 -4.79 5.13
CA VAL A 64 16.74 -5.13 6.02
C VAL A 64 17.34 -3.87 6.64
N HIS A 65 17.57 -2.84 5.83
CA HIS A 65 18.08 -1.54 6.30
C HIS A 65 17.18 -0.93 7.40
N TYR A 66 15.86 -0.90 7.17
CA TYR A 66 14.91 -0.33 8.14
C TYR A 66 14.73 -1.20 9.40
N ARG A 67 14.92 -2.51 9.31
CA ARG A 67 14.87 -3.40 10.47
C ARG A 67 16.12 -3.34 11.36
N GLY A 68 17.25 -2.90 10.81
CA GLY A 68 18.52 -2.88 11.52
C GLY A 68 19.07 -4.26 11.88
N GLN A 69 18.47 -5.33 11.34
CA GLN A 69 18.89 -6.71 11.51
C GLN A 69 19.22 -7.31 10.15
N VAL A 70 20.33 -8.01 10.06
CA VAL A 70 20.71 -8.75 8.84
C VAL A 70 20.12 -10.15 8.98
N PRO A 71 19.05 -10.50 8.25
CA PRO A 71 18.53 -11.87 8.23
C PRO A 71 19.50 -12.79 7.51
N ASP A 72 19.32 -14.09 7.69
CA ASP A 72 20.01 -15.08 6.85
C ASP A 72 19.76 -14.73 5.37
N PRO A 73 20.79 -14.71 4.50
CA PRO A 73 20.62 -14.43 3.08
C PRO A 73 19.56 -15.29 2.39
N ASN A 74 19.36 -16.53 2.87
CA ASN A 74 18.40 -17.49 2.34
C ASN A 74 17.03 -17.42 3.05
N GLU A 75 16.86 -16.57 4.04
CA GLU A 75 15.60 -16.46 4.77
C GLU A 75 14.56 -15.70 3.95
N ASP A 76 13.40 -16.33 3.76
CA ASP A 76 12.19 -15.72 3.21
C ASP A 76 11.36 -15.12 4.37
N PHE A 77 11.90 -14.07 4.99
CA PHE A 77 11.30 -13.46 6.17
C PHE A 77 9.96 -12.80 5.87
N ARG A 78 9.10 -12.76 6.89
CA ARG A 78 7.77 -12.16 6.78
C ARG A 78 7.80 -10.64 6.92
N ILE A 79 6.96 -9.97 6.16
CA ILE A 79 6.73 -8.53 6.19
C ILE A 79 5.25 -8.22 6.35
N GLY A 80 4.94 -7.12 7.05
CA GLY A 80 3.59 -6.57 7.09
C GLY A 80 3.30 -5.76 5.84
N CYS A 81 2.26 -6.13 5.11
CA CYS A 81 1.81 -5.47 3.89
C CYS A 81 0.48 -4.76 4.14
N ILE A 82 0.46 -3.45 3.91
CA ILE A 82 -0.77 -2.66 3.84
C ILE A 82 -1.20 -2.67 2.38
N LEU A 83 -2.35 -3.28 2.11
CA LEU A 83 -2.92 -3.35 0.76
C LEU A 83 -3.87 -2.17 0.57
N LEU A 84 -3.65 -1.45 -0.52
CA LEU A 84 -4.45 -0.30 -0.88
C LEU A 84 -5.17 -0.55 -2.20
N GLU A 85 -6.39 -0.05 -2.29
CA GLU A 85 -7.18 0.04 -3.51
C GLU A 85 -7.19 1.48 -4.04
N GLN A 86 -7.43 1.64 -5.33
CA GLN A 86 -7.51 2.94 -5.99
C GLN A 86 -6.37 3.90 -5.61
N PRO A 87 -5.09 3.47 -5.73
CA PRO A 87 -3.98 4.34 -5.42
C PRO A 87 -3.98 5.56 -6.33
N PHE A 88 -3.61 6.71 -5.76
CA PHE A 88 -3.48 7.96 -6.51
C PHE A 88 -2.25 8.72 -6.08
N PHE A 89 -1.72 9.55 -6.98
CA PHE A 89 -0.63 10.46 -6.70
C PHE A 89 -1.04 11.86 -7.14
N LEU A 90 -0.69 12.84 -6.32
CA LEU A 90 -0.92 14.26 -6.62
C LEU A 90 0.25 14.79 -7.45
N PRO A 91 0.00 15.60 -8.50
CA PRO A 91 1.05 16.37 -9.13
C PRO A 91 1.70 17.31 -8.11
N GLU A 92 2.96 17.68 -8.33
CA GLU A 92 3.76 18.41 -7.34
C GLU A 92 3.12 19.72 -6.89
N GLU A 93 2.43 20.40 -7.81
CA GLU A 93 1.72 21.66 -7.56
C GLU A 93 0.51 21.50 -6.62
N GLN A 94 0.06 20.25 -6.43
CA GLN A 94 -1.08 19.90 -5.57
C GLN A 94 -0.66 19.17 -4.29
N TRP A 95 0.64 19.07 -4.02
CA TRP A 95 1.11 18.49 -2.77
C TRP A 95 0.64 19.32 -1.57
N ILE A 96 0.15 18.64 -0.55
CA ILE A 96 -0.38 19.29 0.65
C ILE A 96 0.75 19.40 1.67
N ASP A 97 1.21 20.64 1.93
CA ASP A 97 2.24 20.91 2.94
C ASP A 97 1.71 20.62 4.34
N MET A 98 2.45 19.83 5.09
CA MET A 98 2.09 19.38 6.44
C MET A 98 3.03 19.93 7.52
N LYS A 99 3.88 20.93 7.18
CA LYS A 99 4.93 21.43 8.08
C LYS A 99 4.39 21.97 9.40
N ASP A 100 3.23 22.64 9.34
CA ASP A 100 2.59 23.25 10.52
C ASP A 100 1.58 22.33 11.19
N VAL A 101 1.22 21.23 10.56
CA VAL A 101 0.18 20.30 11.01
C VAL A 101 0.77 19.04 11.66
N MET A 102 1.89 18.55 11.11
CA MET A 102 2.51 17.31 11.57
C MET A 102 3.87 17.55 12.24
N PRO A 103 4.13 16.89 13.37
CA PRO A 103 5.48 16.90 13.98
C PRO A 103 6.54 16.43 12.98
N ARG A 104 7.75 17.03 13.06
CA ARG A 104 8.87 16.71 12.16
C ARG A 104 9.33 15.24 12.24
N ASN A 105 9.16 14.61 13.41
CA ASN A 105 9.71 13.29 13.72
C ASN A 105 8.60 12.23 13.90
N ILE A 106 7.72 12.06 12.92
CA ILE A 106 6.74 10.97 12.95
C ILE A 106 7.43 9.68 12.48
N GLN A 107 7.52 8.70 13.37
CA GLN A 107 8.15 7.40 13.08
C GLN A 107 7.16 6.36 12.51
N SER A 108 5.89 6.43 12.88
CA SER A 108 4.94 5.33 12.61
C SER A 108 3.62 5.75 11.97
N GLY A 109 3.52 6.97 11.47
CA GLY A 109 2.28 7.51 10.93
C GLY A 109 1.40 8.19 11.97
N MET A 110 0.34 8.83 11.52
CA MET A 110 -0.61 9.59 12.32
C MET A 110 -2.00 9.45 11.71
N SER A 111 -3.02 9.35 12.57
CA SER A 111 -4.43 9.32 12.15
C SER A 111 -5.08 10.67 12.40
N PHE A 112 -5.97 11.06 11.51
CA PHE A 112 -6.78 12.26 11.63
C PHE A 112 -8.25 11.91 11.59
N ASP A 113 -9.03 12.54 12.47
CA ASP A 113 -10.48 12.53 12.36
C ASP A 113 -10.89 13.53 11.25
N THR A 114 -11.57 13.05 10.24
CA THR A 114 -12.00 13.86 9.08
C THR A 114 -13.21 14.73 9.36
N THR A 115 -13.80 14.65 10.54
CA THR A 115 -14.92 15.51 10.98
C THR A 115 -14.46 16.81 11.63
N ILE A 116 -13.20 16.86 12.09
CA ILE A 116 -12.58 18.01 12.76
C ILE A 116 -11.29 18.45 12.08
N GLU A 117 -10.81 19.66 12.38
CA GLU A 117 -9.52 20.14 11.89
C GLU A 117 -8.34 19.43 12.58
N PRO A 118 -7.23 19.16 11.87
CA PRO A 118 -6.96 19.49 10.47
C PRO A 118 -7.45 18.43 9.46
N GLY A 119 -8.03 17.33 9.92
CA GLY A 119 -8.43 16.20 9.08
C GLY A 119 -9.45 16.59 8.02
N ARG A 120 -10.39 17.49 8.35
CA ARG A 120 -11.38 18.01 7.41
C ARG A 120 -10.72 18.74 6.26
N THR A 121 -9.86 19.72 6.55
CA THR A 121 -9.13 20.47 5.52
C THR A 121 -8.29 19.55 4.63
N ILE A 122 -7.60 18.58 5.20
CA ILE A 122 -6.81 17.60 4.41
C ILE A 122 -7.73 16.81 3.46
N LEU A 123 -8.86 16.32 3.96
CA LEU A 123 -9.81 15.57 3.13
C LEU A 123 -10.37 16.41 1.99
N ASP A 124 -10.71 17.67 2.26
CA ASP A 124 -11.25 18.59 1.26
C ASP A 124 -10.19 18.91 0.19
N LEU A 125 -8.97 19.21 0.57
CA LEU A 125 -7.86 19.42 -0.39
C LEU A 125 -7.65 18.20 -1.31
N ILE A 126 -7.73 16.98 -0.77
CA ILE A 126 -7.61 15.76 -1.57
C ILE A 126 -8.79 15.60 -2.53
N ARG A 127 -10.02 15.92 -2.10
CA ARG A 127 -11.21 15.86 -2.96
C ARG A 127 -11.16 16.86 -4.09
N TRP A 128 -10.76 18.08 -3.81
CA TRP A 128 -10.66 19.16 -4.81
C TRP A 128 -9.44 19.02 -5.74
N GLY A 129 -8.33 18.48 -5.24
CA GLY A 129 -7.12 18.22 -6.01
C GLY A 129 -7.19 17.01 -6.94
N ARG A 130 -8.26 16.21 -6.88
CA ARG A 130 -8.46 15.10 -7.83
C ARG A 130 -9.09 15.62 -9.12
N PRO A 131 -8.37 15.63 -10.25
CA PRO A 131 -9.04 15.73 -11.55
C PRO A 131 -9.96 14.51 -11.66
N ALA A 132 -11.21 14.74 -12.04
CA ALA A 132 -12.28 13.72 -12.15
C ALA A 132 -11.92 12.54 -13.09
N ALA A 133 -10.79 12.59 -13.78
CA ALA A 133 -10.32 11.64 -14.77
C ALA A 133 -9.28 10.61 -14.28
N GLN A 134 -8.85 10.63 -13.01
CA GLN A 134 -7.85 9.67 -12.51
C GLN A 134 -8.41 8.53 -11.65
N PHE A 135 -9.71 8.31 -11.67
CA PHE A 135 -10.19 6.95 -11.45
C PHE A 135 -9.77 6.16 -12.69
N ILE A 136 -8.70 5.38 -12.60
CA ILE A 136 -8.49 4.30 -13.55
C ILE A 136 -9.68 3.35 -13.30
N HIS A 137 -10.79 3.60 -13.99
CA HIS A 137 -11.81 2.61 -14.22
C HIS A 137 -11.12 1.54 -15.07
N GLU A 138 -10.57 0.52 -14.44
CA GLU A 138 -10.36 -0.73 -15.11
C GLU A 138 -11.76 -1.26 -15.49
N GLU A 139 -12.24 -0.92 -16.68
CA GLU A 139 -13.35 -1.65 -17.26
C GLU A 139 -12.97 -3.13 -17.28
N PRO A 140 -13.84 -4.03 -16.78
CA PRO A 140 -13.57 -5.45 -16.88
C PRO A 140 -13.50 -5.81 -18.36
N ALA A 141 -12.28 -6.08 -18.86
CA ALA A 141 -12.07 -6.50 -20.24
C ALA A 141 -12.89 -7.77 -20.48
N ARG A 142 -13.96 -7.64 -21.26
CA ARG A 142 -14.71 -8.77 -21.80
C ARG A 142 -13.78 -9.55 -22.71
N TYR A 143 -13.88 -10.87 -22.64
CA TYR A 143 -13.10 -11.83 -23.39
C TYR A 143 -12.95 -11.45 -24.85
N GLY A 144 -11.73 -11.26 -25.32
CA GLY A 144 -11.32 -11.13 -26.69
C GLY A 144 -9.95 -11.77 -26.85
N GLU A 145 -9.67 -12.36 -27.98
CA GLU A 145 -8.55 -13.21 -28.43
C GLU A 145 -7.26 -13.30 -27.58
N PRO A 146 -6.52 -14.44 -27.56
CA PRO A 146 -5.40 -14.68 -26.69
C PRO A 146 -4.24 -13.71 -27.01
N ILE A 147 -4.19 -12.61 -26.31
CA ILE A 147 -3.07 -11.67 -26.29
C ILE A 147 -2.18 -12.08 -25.13
N LEU A 148 -0.85 -12.02 -25.32
CA LEU A 148 0.16 -12.14 -24.28
C LEU A 148 -0.31 -11.39 -23.02
N VAL A 149 -0.67 -12.14 -21.98
CA VAL A 149 -1.37 -11.62 -20.81
C VAL A 149 -0.39 -10.79 -19.98
N THR A 150 -0.49 -9.48 -20.07
CA THR A 150 -0.03 -8.62 -18.97
C THR A 150 -0.90 -8.92 -17.77
N PRO A 151 -0.36 -9.29 -16.60
CA PRO A 151 -1.15 -9.62 -15.42
C PRO A 151 -2.09 -8.46 -15.08
N ARG A 152 -3.39 -8.74 -14.91
CA ARG A 152 -4.39 -7.73 -14.55
C ARG A 152 -3.97 -7.06 -13.25
N LEU A 153 -3.92 -5.73 -13.27
CA LEU A 153 -3.80 -4.92 -12.06
C LEU A 153 -4.91 -5.34 -11.08
N GLY A 154 -4.55 -5.78 -9.87
CA GLY A 154 -5.50 -6.27 -8.87
C GLY A 154 -5.46 -7.77 -8.59
N GLN A 155 -4.89 -8.61 -9.45
CA GLN A 155 -4.77 -10.05 -9.19
C GLN A 155 -3.91 -10.38 -7.96
N GLY A 156 -2.89 -9.56 -7.67
CA GLY A 156 -2.07 -9.73 -6.47
C GLY A 156 -2.90 -9.60 -5.19
N SER A 157 -3.68 -8.52 -5.06
CA SER A 157 -4.55 -8.28 -3.90
C SER A 157 -5.61 -9.38 -3.77
N PHE A 158 -6.26 -9.76 -4.88
CA PHE A 158 -7.25 -10.83 -4.91
C PHE A 158 -6.65 -12.17 -4.48
N ARG A 159 -5.47 -12.54 -5.01
CA ARG A 159 -4.77 -13.76 -4.63
C ARG A 159 -4.48 -13.80 -3.14
N ILE A 160 -4.01 -12.69 -2.56
CA ILE A 160 -3.70 -12.61 -1.14
C ILE A 160 -4.97 -12.71 -0.30
N MET A 161 -6.02 -11.95 -0.63
CA MET A 161 -7.28 -12.00 0.11
C MET A 161 -7.92 -13.39 0.10
N VAL A 162 -7.93 -14.06 -1.06
CA VAL A 162 -8.43 -15.44 -1.17
C VAL A 162 -7.56 -16.39 -0.37
N THR A 163 -6.23 -16.29 -0.50
CA THR A 163 -5.31 -17.17 0.24
C THR A 163 -5.43 -16.98 1.75
N ASP A 164 -5.60 -15.76 2.24
CA ASP A 164 -5.80 -15.48 3.66
C ASP A 164 -7.18 -15.95 4.15
N ALA A 165 -8.25 -15.81 3.34
CA ALA A 165 -9.59 -16.33 3.66
C ALA A 165 -9.62 -17.84 3.86
N TYR A 166 -8.75 -18.57 3.17
CA TYR A 166 -8.56 -20.03 3.35
C TYR A 166 -7.42 -20.37 4.32
N GLU A 167 -6.95 -19.43 5.16
CA GLU A 167 -5.87 -19.65 6.12
C GLU A 167 -4.58 -20.21 5.48
N ARG A 168 -4.38 -19.92 4.18
CA ARG A 168 -3.26 -20.44 3.37
C ARG A 168 -3.23 -21.96 3.28
N ARG A 169 -4.39 -22.58 3.30
CA ARG A 169 -4.58 -24.02 3.13
C ARG A 169 -5.31 -24.29 1.82
N CYS A 170 -5.07 -25.46 1.27
CA CYS A 170 -5.83 -25.90 0.12
C CYS A 170 -7.33 -25.93 0.44
N ALA A 171 -8.17 -25.33 -0.40
CA ALA A 171 -9.62 -25.28 -0.19
C ALA A 171 -10.27 -26.68 -0.11
N PHE A 172 -9.65 -27.68 -0.72
CA PHE A 172 -10.12 -29.07 -0.77
C PHE A 172 -9.45 -29.94 0.29
N SER A 173 -8.10 -29.99 0.34
CA SER A 173 -7.37 -30.92 1.21
C SER A 173 -7.04 -30.34 2.59
N ARG A 174 -7.15 -28.99 2.75
CA ARG A 174 -6.72 -28.23 3.93
C ARG A 174 -5.21 -28.38 4.27
N GLU A 175 -4.43 -28.95 3.38
CA GLU A 175 -2.96 -28.98 3.49
C GLU A 175 -2.36 -27.59 3.23
N ARG A 176 -1.20 -27.33 3.86
CA ARG A 176 -0.43 -26.11 3.64
C ARG A 176 0.51 -26.26 2.46
#